data_5c1816ea8d4e052567da6f06ec7707b2
#
_entry.id   5c1816ea8d4e052567da6f06ec7707b2
#
_cell.length_a   1.000
_cell.length_b   1.000
_cell.length_c   1.000
_cell.angle_alpha   90.00
_cell.angle_beta   90.00
_cell.angle_gamma   90.00
#
_symmetry.space_group_name_H-M   'P 1'
#
loop_
_entity.id
_entity.type
_entity.pdbx_description
1 polymer ?
#
loop_
_entity_poly.entity_id
_entity_poly.type
_entity_poly.pdbx_seq_one_letter_code
_entity_poly.pdbx_strand_id
1 'polypeptide(L)'
;MRGSIRSIVCLLVGGWAMLTMAAGTPQETIRSAARKVVKLYGAGGLRGLEAYQSGLLVSPDGTILTVMSTVLDTDEIDCVLDDGSRHRATLKGVDPRRELAVLTIDAADLPAFALESGGPVAVGTRVIALSNLFGVAVGDERVSAQRGVVSALVPLEARRGATEAPFTGDVYVLDCTTNNPGAPGGAVVDSQGRLIGMLGKELRATASGIWLNYALPAAELDRGVRDILSGTTPPIAADAPPFDARLCGLVLVPDLLDKTPPFIEAVLPGSSAATAGLEADDLVIAVAGRAVASRAAVERELGRLAAGDPVRLSVIRGGRIVECDLGPRPAAKEQPTP
;
A
#
# COMPACT_ATOMS: atom_id res chain seq x y z
N MET A 1 32.24 64.38 -56.96
CA MET A 1 32.44 64.48 -55.53
C MET A 1 31.63 63.32 -54.89
N ARG A 2 32.33 62.35 -54.31
CA ARG A 2 31.76 61.06 -53.78
C ARG A 2 31.54 61.21 -52.30
N GLY A 3 30.30 61.08 -51.83
CA GLY A 3 29.94 61.05 -50.42
C GLY A 3 29.62 59.62 -50.01
N SER A 4 30.43 59.09 -49.11
CA SER A 4 30.29 57.73 -48.55
C SER A 4 29.31 57.73 -47.39
N ILE A 5 28.22 56.94 -47.50
CA ILE A 5 27.28 56.72 -46.43
C ILE A 5 27.75 55.47 -45.66
N ARG A 6 28.19 55.63 -44.41
CA ARG A 6 28.49 54.52 -43.47
C ARG A 6 27.20 54.11 -42.77
N SER A 7 26.70 52.96 -43.12
CA SER A 7 25.61 52.29 -42.41
C SER A 7 26.12 51.72 -41.07
N ILE A 8 25.60 52.21 -39.97
CA ILE A 8 25.81 51.58 -38.59
C ILE A 8 24.77 50.51 -38.42
N VAL A 9 25.21 49.28 -38.42
CA VAL A 9 24.38 48.14 -38.03
C VAL A 9 24.47 48.00 -36.52
N CYS A 10 23.41 48.39 -35.77
CA CYS A 10 23.26 48.07 -34.37
C CYS A 10 22.80 46.62 -34.21
N LEU A 11 23.70 45.75 -33.77
CA LEU A 11 23.38 44.40 -33.31
C LEU A 11 22.71 44.50 -31.91
N LEU A 12 21.39 44.38 -31.86
CA LEU A 12 20.65 44.14 -30.63
C LEU A 12 20.84 42.67 -30.25
N VAL A 13 21.80 42.36 -29.37
CA VAL A 13 21.93 41.07 -28.68
C VAL A 13 20.89 41.06 -27.56
N GLY A 14 19.70 40.53 -27.88
CA GLY A 14 18.68 40.25 -26.86
C GLY A 14 19.16 39.12 -25.96
N GLY A 15 19.71 39.46 -24.82
CA GLY A 15 20.03 38.51 -23.77
C GLY A 15 18.73 37.95 -23.16
N TRP A 16 18.33 36.73 -23.58
CA TRP A 16 17.40 35.94 -22.82
C TRP A 16 18.13 35.44 -21.56
N ALA A 17 17.91 36.14 -20.44
CA ALA A 17 18.25 35.63 -19.15
C ALA A 17 17.31 34.41 -18.90
N MET A 18 17.79 33.20 -19.22
CA MET A 18 17.20 31.98 -18.65
C MET A 18 17.33 32.12 -17.14
N LEU A 19 16.23 32.39 -16.45
CA LEU A 19 16.13 32.14 -15.01
C LEU A 19 16.30 30.62 -14.81
N THR A 20 17.53 30.17 -14.66
CA THR A 20 17.81 28.88 -14.05
C THR A 20 17.34 29.01 -12.61
N MET A 21 16.14 28.48 -12.29
CA MET A 21 15.78 28.23 -10.90
C MET A 21 16.88 27.35 -10.34
N ALA A 22 17.72 27.91 -9.48
CA ALA A 22 18.74 27.15 -8.78
C ALA A 22 18.01 26.05 -8.01
N ALA A 23 18.26 24.79 -8.37
CA ALA A 23 17.77 23.68 -7.59
C ALA A 23 18.28 23.88 -6.15
N GLY A 24 17.36 23.92 -5.19
CA GLY A 24 17.71 24.08 -3.78
C GLY A 24 18.72 23.00 -3.35
N THR A 25 19.50 23.29 -2.35
CA THR A 25 20.42 22.31 -1.78
C THR A 25 19.61 21.11 -1.23
N PRO A 26 20.17 19.89 -1.21
CA PRO A 26 19.49 18.73 -0.60
C PRO A 26 19.04 19.00 0.84
N GLN A 27 19.76 19.80 1.58
CA GLN A 27 19.41 20.19 2.94
C GLN A 27 18.18 21.10 3.00
N GLU A 28 18.05 22.03 2.06
CA GLU A 28 16.87 22.88 1.95
C GLU A 28 15.64 22.07 1.52
N THR A 29 15.81 21.16 0.57
CA THR A 29 14.75 20.22 0.14
C THR A 29 14.26 19.38 1.32
N ILE A 30 15.18 18.77 2.09
CA ILE A 30 14.83 17.98 3.28
C ILE A 30 14.08 18.86 4.29
N ARG A 31 14.60 20.05 4.64
CA ARG A 31 13.97 20.95 5.61
C ARG A 31 12.58 21.38 5.19
N SER A 32 12.40 21.71 3.93
CA SER A 32 11.08 22.09 3.41
C SER A 32 10.09 20.93 3.38
N ALA A 33 10.51 19.74 2.97
CA ALA A 33 9.67 18.56 2.92
C ALA A 33 9.36 17.99 4.33
N ALA A 34 10.32 18.03 5.26
CA ALA A 34 10.14 17.56 6.63
C ALA A 34 8.98 18.25 7.36
N ARG A 35 8.80 19.54 7.13
CA ARG A 35 7.69 20.33 7.70
C ARG A 35 6.30 19.86 7.26
N LYS A 36 6.22 19.03 6.22
CA LYS A 36 4.98 18.48 5.67
C LYS A 36 4.75 17.03 6.09
N VAL A 37 5.68 16.44 6.84
CA VAL A 37 5.56 15.08 7.39
C VAL A 37 5.24 15.17 8.86
N VAL A 38 4.21 14.45 9.29
CA VAL A 38 3.75 14.40 10.68
C VAL A 38 4.02 13.03 11.29
N LYS A 39 4.04 12.97 12.61
CA LYS A 39 4.11 11.74 13.37
C LYS A 39 2.77 11.49 14.01
N LEU A 40 2.28 10.27 13.83
CA LEU A 40 0.99 9.83 14.36
C LEU A 40 1.25 8.81 15.45
N TYR A 41 0.66 9.03 16.61
CA TYR A 41 0.70 8.13 17.76
C TYR A 41 -0.72 7.68 18.09
N GLY A 42 -0.91 6.41 18.34
CA GLY A 42 -2.20 5.84 18.62
C GLY A 42 -2.10 4.52 19.39
N ALA A 43 -2.91 3.54 19.03
CA ALA A 43 -2.85 2.20 19.61
C ALA A 43 -1.96 1.28 18.76
N GLY A 44 -1.27 0.33 19.40
CA GLY A 44 -0.57 -0.78 18.75
C GLY A 44 -1.46 -2.01 18.50
N GLY A 45 -2.78 -1.86 18.67
CA GLY A 45 -3.74 -2.94 18.65
C GLY A 45 -3.59 -3.90 19.83
N LEU A 46 -4.41 -4.96 19.86
CA LEU A 46 -4.39 -5.98 20.92
C LEU A 46 -3.09 -6.80 21.01
N ARG A 47 -2.25 -6.73 19.96
CA ARG A 47 -0.98 -7.48 19.89
C ARG A 47 0.24 -6.70 20.38
N GLY A 48 0.07 -5.47 20.88
CA GLY A 48 1.16 -4.63 21.35
C GLY A 48 2.17 -4.31 20.25
N LEU A 49 1.68 -4.07 19.02
CA LEU A 49 2.50 -3.60 17.89
C LEU A 49 2.92 -2.14 18.13
N GLU A 50 3.79 -1.63 17.26
CA GLU A 50 4.21 -0.24 17.31
C GLU A 50 2.99 0.69 17.24
N ALA A 51 2.92 1.63 18.19
CA ALA A 51 1.81 2.55 18.33
C ALA A 51 2.05 3.88 17.60
N TYR A 52 2.94 3.92 16.61
CA TYR A 52 3.31 5.12 15.87
C TYR A 52 3.55 4.85 14.40
N GLN A 53 3.31 5.86 13.58
CA GLN A 53 3.57 5.86 12.14
C GLN A 53 3.75 7.29 11.63
N SER A 54 4.11 7.44 10.35
CA SER A 54 4.21 8.72 9.68
C SER A 54 2.91 9.09 8.98
N GLY A 55 2.75 10.39 8.67
CA GLY A 55 1.68 10.91 7.83
C GLY A 55 2.14 12.12 7.03
N LEU A 56 1.37 12.48 6.01
CA LEU A 56 1.63 13.58 5.09
C LEU A 56 0.55 14.65 5.24
N LEU A 57 0.93 15.88 5.51
CA LEU A 57 0.03 17.03 5.32
C LEU A 57 -0.21 17.21 3.82
N VAL A 58 -1.46 17.08 3.40
CA VAL A 58 -1.87 17.16 1.99
C VAL A 58 -2.79 18.35 1.70
N SER A 59 -3.16 19.09 2.74
CA SER A 59 -3.87 20.37 2.63
C SER A 59 -3.47 21.31 3.76
N PRO A 60 -3.47 22.65 3.53
CA PRO A 60 -3.18 23.64 4.56
C PRO A 60 -4.18 23.68 5.73
N ASP A 61 -5.34 23.09 5.58
CA ASP A 61 -6.40 22.99 6.59
C ASP A 61 -6.24 21.84 7.59
N GLY A 62 -5.08 21.15 7.57
CA GLY A 62 -4.82 20.06 8.49
C GLY A 62 -5.28 18.68 8.00
N THR A 63 -5.55 18.51 6.71
CA THR A 63 -5.81 17.18 6.13
C THR A 63 -4.51 16.38 6.05
N ILE A 64 -4.54 15.17 6.62
CA ILE A 64 -3.40 14.25 6.71
C ILE A 64 -3.73 12.96 5.98
N LEU A 65 -2.82 12.51 5.12
CA LEU A 65 -2.83 11.20 4.48
C LEU A 65 -1.82 10.28 5.16
N THR A 66 -2.22 9.05 5.44
CA THR A 66 -1.33 8.02 6.01
C THR A 66 -1.75 6.63 5.55
N VAL A 67 -1.04 5.59 6.02
CA VAL A 67 -1.44 4.20 5.80
C VAL A 67 -2.53 3.78 6.80
N MET A 68 -3.46 2.95 6.37
CA MET A 68 -4.41 2.28 7.24
C MET A 68 -3.68 1.18 8.04
N SER A 69 -3.58 1.32 9.35
CA SER A 69 -2.90 0.38 10.24
C SER A 69 -3.55 0.31 11.62
N THR A 70 -3.10 -0.62 12.46
CA THR A 70 -3.53 -0.77 13.85
C THR A 70 -3.18 0.42 14.75
N VAL A 71 -2.31 1.34 14.31
CA VAL A 71 -2.06 2.61 15.00
C VAL A 71 -3.34 3.44 15.09
N LEU A 72 -4.21 3.31 14.11
CA LEU A 72 -5.47 4.07 14.01
C LEU A 72 -6.65 3.38 14.71
N ASP A 73 -6.45 2.21 15.33
CA ASP A 73 -7.50 1.44 16.05
C ASP A 73 -7.77 2.04 17.45
N THR A 74 -7.95 3.35 17.51
CA THR A 74 -8.23 4.10 18.74
C THR A 74 -8.94 5.40 18.41
N ASP A 75 -9.77 5.89 19.34
CA ASP A 75 -10.38 7.21 19.26
C ASP A 75 -9.39 8.35 19.61
N GLU A 76 -8.24 7.98 20.18
CA GLU A 76 -7.23 8.92 20.63
C GLU A 76 -5.97 8.84 19.77
N ILE A 77 -5.97 9.58 18.65
CA ILE A 77 -4.83 9.68 17.76
C ILE A 77 -4.16 11.04 17.97
N ASP A 78 -2.90 11.02 18.43
CA ASP A 78 -2.10 12.23 18.56
C ASP A 78 -1.27 12.45 17.28
N CYS A 79 -1.34 13.66 16.74
CA CYS A 79 -0.54 14.12 15.61
C CYS A 79 0.49 15.13 16.11
N VAL A 80 1.78 14.89 15.81
CA VAL A 80 2.87 15.79 16.16
C VAL A 80 3.47 16.38 14.88
N LEU A 81 3.49 17.71 14.79
CA LEU A 81 4.05 18.46 13.67
C LEU A 81 5.58 18.62 13.80
N ASP A 82 6.23 19.13 12.76
CA ASP A 82 7.69 19.36 12.73
C ASP A 82 8.18 20.37 13.77
N ASP A 83 7.33 21.29 14.19
CA ASP A 83 7.61 22.27 15.24
C ASP A 83 7.40 21.72 16.68
N GLY A 84 6.99 20.46 16.81
CA GLY A 84 6.68 19.78 18.07
C GLY A 84 5.27 20.05 18.60
N SER A 85 4.46 20.86 17.93
CA SER A 85 3.06 21.08 18.34
C SER A 85 2.25 19.78 18.21
N ARG A 86 1.34 19.56 19.19
CA ARG A 86 0.52 18.34 19.28
C ARG A 86 -0.93 18.68 19.05
N HIS A 87 -1.56 17.90 18.20
CA HIS A 87 -2.97 18.04 17.83
C HIS A 87 -3.68 16.70 17.97
N ARG A 88 -4.96 16.72 18.34
CA ARG A 88 -5.81 15.54 18.27
C ARG A 88 -6.24 15.35 16.82
N ALA A 89 -5.96 14.19 16.26
CA ALA A 89 -6.39 13.84 14.90
C ALA A 89 -7.69 13.06 14.93
N THR A 90 -8.55 13.33 13.95
CA THR A 90 -9.82 12.62 13.74
C THR A 90 -9.78 11.88 12.41
N LEU A 91 -10.10 10.58 12.42
CA LEU A 91 -10.21 9.75 11.22
C LEU A 91 -11.42 10.18 10.40
N LYS A 92 -11.22 10.55 9.14
CA LYS A 92 -12.28 10.91 8.18
C LYS A 92 -12.76 9.73 7.35
N GLY A 93 -11.87 8.81 7.06
CA GLY A 93 -12.20 7.59 6.32
C GLY A 93 -10.96 6.82 5.91
N VAL A 94 -11.20 5.65 5.32
CA VAL A 94 -10.16 4.73 4.89
C VAL A 94 -10.43 4.21 3.48
N ASP A 95 -9.36 3.86 2.77
CA ASP A 95 -9.40 3.04 1.55
C ASP A 95 -8.70 1.70 1.85
N PRO A 96 -9.45 0.66 2.20
CA PRO A 96 -8.87 -0.63 2.54
C PRO A 96 -8.14 -1.30 1.36
N ARG A 97 -8.52 -0.99 0.13
CA ARG A 97 -7.87 -1.56 -1.06
C ARG A 97 -6.46 -1.00 -1.28
N ARG A 98 -6.28 0.31 -1.13
CA ARG A 98 -4.96 0.97 -1.18
C ARG A 98 -4.26 1.00 0.15
N GLU A 99 -4.93 0.53 1.22
CA GLU A 99 -4.48 0.62 2.61
C GLU A 99 -4.15 2.06 3.04
N LEU A 100 -5.00 3.02 2.63
CA LEU A 100 -4.88 4.45 2.94
C LEU A 100 -5.89 4.87 4.02
N ALA A 101 -5.53 5.90 4.78
CA ALA A 101 -6.40 6.58 5.72
C ALA A 101 -6.23 8.09 5.61
N VAL A 102 -7.34 8.82 5.74
CA VAL A 102 -7.36 10.29 5.80
C VAL A 102 -7.80 10.71 7.19
N LEU A 103 -6.98 11.56 7.82
CA LEU A 103 -7.28 12.19 9.11
C LEU A 103 -7.33 13.70 8.94
N THR A 104 -7.88 14.39 9.93
CA THR A 104 -7.82 15.86 10.03
C THR A 104 -7.41 16.27 11.44
N ILE A 105 -6.71 17.40 11.53
CA ILE A 105 -6.41 18.11 12.77
C ILE A 105 -7.03 19.52 12.71
N ASP A 106 -7.32 20.09 13.86
CA ASP A 106 -7.77 21.48 13.96
C ASP A 106 -6.56 22.42 13.92
N ALA A 107 -6.14 22.77 12.70
CA ALA A 107 -5.03 23.69 12.44
C ALA A 107 -5.18 24.29 11.03
N ALA A 108 -4.56 25.42 10.78
CA ALA A 108 -4.64 26.14 9.51
C ALA A 108 -3.27 26.67 9.10
N ASP A 109 -3.15 27.09 7.85
CA ASP A 109 -1.94 27.66 7.25
C ASP A 109 -0.72 26.72 7.33
N LEU A 110 -0.99 25.42 7.32
CA LEU A 110 0.06 24.41 7.40
C LEU A 110 0.77 24.22 6.05
N PRO A 111 2.09 23.95 6.06
CA PRO A 111 2.79 23.53 4.87
C PRO A 111 2.28 22.14 4.43
N ALA A 112 1.86 22.02 3.18
CA ALA A 112 1.30 20.76 2.66
C ALA A 112 1.99 20.34 1.37
N PHE A 113 1.95 19.03 1.09
CA PHE A 113 2.30 18.49 -0.21
C PHE A 113 1.14 18.69 -1.18
N ALA A 114 1.45 19.13 -2.40
CA ALA A 114 0.48 19.05 -3.48
C ALA A 114 0.37 17.58 -3.94
N LEU A 115 -0.86 17.07 -3.97
CA LEU A 115 -1.16 15.78 -4.61
C LEU A 115 -1.37 16.05 -6.10
N GLU A 116 -0.27 16.08 -6.84
CA GLU A 116 -0.32 16.28 -8.29
C GLU A 116 -0.40 14.92 -8.99
N SER A 117 -1.33 14.81 -9.92
CA SER A 117 -1.49 13.62 -10.78
C SER A 117 -0.41 13.58 -11.87
N GLY A 118 0.85 13.75 -11.50
CA GLY A 118 1.98 13.56 -12.39
C GLY A 118 2.07 12.11 -12.88
N GLY A 119 2.63 11.92 -14.07
CA GLY A 119 2.95 10.56 -14.55
C GLY A 119 3.99 9.88 -13.65
N PRO A 120 4.19 8.55 -13.82
CA PRO A 120 5.18 7.81 -13.06
C PRO A 120 6.59 8.37 -13.32
N VAL A 121 7.41 8.41 -12.26
CA VAL A 121 8.81 8.81 -12.40
C VAL A 121 9.64 7.64 -12.96
N ALA A 122 10.71 7.98 -13.70
CA ALA A 122 11.56 6.98 -14.31
C ALA A 122 12.39 6.21 -13.27
N VAL A 123 12.71 4.95 -13.58
CA VAL A 123 13.71 4.15 -12.85
C VAL A 123 15.05 4.90 -12.88
N GLY A 124 15.76 4.90 -11.75
CA GLY A 124 16.99 5.69 -11.55
C GLY A 124 16.76 7.11 -11.04
N THR A 125 15.49 7.55 -10.91
CA THR A 125 15.17 8.85 -10.29
C THR A 125 15.66 8.87 -8.84
N ARG A 126 16.45 9.89 -8.48
CA ARG A 126 16.92 10.11 -7.11
C ARG A 126 15.79 10.59 -6.24
N VAL A 127 15.68 10.00 -5.05
CA VAL A 127 14.61 10.29 -4.09
C VAL A 127 15.17 10.56 -2.70
N ILE A 128 14.35 11.22 -1.89
CA ILE A 128 14.56 11.38 -0.44
C ILE A 128 13.30 10.82 0.23
N ALA A 129 13.49 9.82 1.07
CA ALA A 129 12.44 9.26 1.92
C ALA A 129 12.50 9.96 3.29
N LEU A 130 11.35 10.45 3.76
CA LEU A 130 11.18 11.20 5.00
C LEU A 130 10.12 10.51 5.86
N SER A 131 10.47 10.11 7.08
CA SER A 131 9.54 9.36 7.93
C SER A 131 9.95 9.39 9.41
N ASN A 132 9.05 8.94 10.28
CA ASN A 132 9.33 8.70 11.71
C ASN A 132 10.03 7.34 11.90
N LEU A 133 11.14 7.15 11.24
CA LEU A 133 11.85 5.89 11.21
C LEU A 133 12.36 5.52 12.63
N PHE A 134 12.00 4.31 13.09
CA PHE A 134 12.35 3.77 14.42
C PHE A 134 11.85 4.57 15.63
N GLY A 135 11.06 5.63 15.47
CA GLY A 135 10.65 6.47 16.59
C GLY A 135 11.81 7.03 17.40
N VAL A 136 12.98 7.24 16.78
CA VAL A 136 14.20 7.65 17.49
C VAL A 136 14.25 9.13 17.84
N ALA A 137 13.46 9.95 17.18
CA ALA A 137 13.38 11.39 17.44
C ALA A 137 12.38 11.65 18.57
N VAL A 138 12.78 11.34 19.78
CA VAL A 138 11.97 11.60 20.98
C VAL A 138 12.37 12.96 21.55
N GLY A 139 11.43 13.89 21.57
CA GLY A 139 11.62 15.23 22.16
C GLY A 139 11.64 16.35 21.14
N ASP A 140 12.49 16.33 20.12
CA ASP A 140 12.52 17.35 19.06
C ASP A 140 11.59 17.01 17.87
N GLU A 141 11.07 15.79 17.83
CA GLU A 141 10.07 15.30 16.87
C GLU A 141 10.44 15.49 15.39
N ARG A 142 11.71 15.55 15.06
CA ARG A 142 12.16 15.65 13.68
C ARG A 142 12.11 14.31 12.96
N VAL A 143 11.70 14.35 11.69
CA VAL A 143 11.67 13.14 10.85
C VAL A 143 13.07 12.75 10.39
N SER A 144 13.27 11.46 10.18
CA SER A 144 14.48 10.92 9.56
C SER A 144 14.45 11.14 8.06
N ALA A 145 15.61 11.33 7.42
CA ALA A 145 15.75 11.47 5.98
C ALA A 145 16.74 10.44 5.44
N GLN A 146 16.34 9.72 4.40
CA GLN A 146 17.21 8.78 3.68
C GLN A 146 17.25 9.13 2.21
N ARG A 147 18.39 8.90 1.56
CA ARG A 147 18.55 9.05 0.12
C ARG A 147 18.49 7.70 -0.55
N GLY A 148 17.85 7.66 -1.70
CA GLY A 148 17.80 6.47 -2.53
C GLY A 148 17.47 6.78 -3.98
N VAL A 149 17.15 5.74 -4.72
CA VAL A 149 16.64 5.82 -6.09
C VAL A 149 15.41 4.93 -6.24
N VAL A 150 14.59 5.25 -7.24
CA VAL A 150 13.55 4.34 -7.73
C VAL A 150 14.25 3.22 -8.50
N SER A 151 14.28 2.02 -7.94
CA SER A 151 14.92 0.85 -8.54
C SER A 151 14.04 0.16 -9.57
N ALA A 152 12.72 0.18 -9.37
CA ALA A 152 11.74 -0.40 -10.28
C ALA A 152 10.36 0.25 -10.11
N LEU A 153 9.52 0.10 -11.13
CA LEU A 153 8.08 0.33 -11.09
C LEU A 153 7.41 -0.97 -11.50
N VAL A 154 6.73 -1.63 -10.57
CA VAL A 154 6.18 -2.99 -10.75
C VAL A 154 4.88 -3.16 -9.98
N PRO A 155 3.99 -4.08 -10.41
CA PRO A 155 2.84 -4.47 -9.62
C PRO A 155 3.24 -4.96 -8.23
N LEU A 156 2.46 -4.59 -7.20
CA LEU A 156 2.71 -5.03 -5.83
C LEU A 156 2.20 -6.46 -5.63
N GLU A 157 3.14 -7.41 -5.63
CA GLU A 157 2.90 -8.80 -5.27
C GLU A 157 3.55 -9.09 -3.91
N ALA A 158 2.83 -8.82 -2.84
CA ALA A 158 3.38 -8.84 -1.49
C ALA A 158 2.38 -9.35 -0.45
N ARG A 159 2.92 -9.77 0.71
CA ARG A 159 2.12 -10.29 1.82
C ARG A 159 2.66 -9.84 3.17
N ARG A 160 1.80 -9.81 4.16
CA ARG A 160 2.14 -9.67 5.58
C ARG A 160 1.70 -10.94 6.32
N GLY A 161 2.66 -11.79 6.67
CA GLY A 161 2.36 -13.12 7.18
C GLY A 161 1.62 -13.97 6.15
N ALA A 162 0.42 -14.43 6.48
CA ALA A 162 -0.45 -15.21 5.59
C ALA A 162 -1.38 -14.35 4.73
N THR A 163 -1.45 -13.02 4.96
CA THR A 163 -2.38 -12.12 4.27
C THR A 163 -1.68 -11.40 3.13
N GLU A 164 -2.21 -11.51 1.92
CA GLU A 164 -1.75 -10.75 0.77
C GLU A 164 -2.13 -9.26 0.88
N ALA A 165 -1.29 -8.41 0.29
CA ALA A 165 -1.62 -7.00 0.16
C ALA A 165 -2.85 -6.84 -0.75
N PRO A 166 -3.86 -6.05 -0.33
CA PRO A 166 -5.07 -5.85 -1.13
C PRO A 166 -4.84 -4.97 -2.36
N PHE A 167 -3.78 -4.15 -2.37
CA PHE A 167 -3.37 -3.34 -3.50
C PHE A 167 -2.48 -4.16 -4.44
N THR A 168 -2.82 -4.19 -5.72
CA THR A 168 -2.09 -4.93 -6.77
C THR A 168 -1.62 -4.01 -7.91
N GLY A 169 -1.78 -2.70 -7.75
CA GLY A 169 -1.29 -1.71 -8.71
C GLY A 169 0.23 -1.52 -8.64
N ASP A 170 0.76 -0.73 -9.57
CA ASP A 170 2.18 -0.44 -9.64
C ASP A 170 2.66 0.37 -8.44
N VAL A 171 3.83 -0.02 -7.91
CA VAL A 171 4.55 0.67 -6.82
C VAL A 171 5.99 0.95 -7.21
N TYR A 172 6.57 1.99 -6.63
CA TYR A 172 8.00 2.23 -6.71
C TYR A 172 8.73 1.31 -5.72
N VAL A 173 9.64 0.50 -6.21
CA VAL A 173 10.64 -0.21 -5.37
C VAL A 173 11.82 0.72 -5.17
N LEU A 174 12.26 0.87 -3.91
CA LEU A 174 13.33 1.78 -3.50
C LEU A 174 14.55 1.01 -3.03
N ASP A 175 15.74 1.59 -3.18
CA ASP A 175 17.01 1.03 -2.70
C ASP A 175 17.39 1.50 -1.29
N CYS A 176 16.58 2.39 -0.68
CA CYS A 176 16.77 2.83 0.70
C CYS A 176 15.88 2.04 1.67
N THR A 177 16.34 1.88 2.91
CA THR A 177 15.65 1.08 3.92
C THR A 177 14.43 1.80 4.46
N THR A 178 13.24 1.35 4.08
CA THR A 178 11.95 1.97 4.46
C THR A 178 10.96 0.99 5.09
N ASN A 179 11.35 -0.27 5.26
CA ASN A 179 10.53 -1.33 5.84
C ASN A 179 10.73 -1.47 7.35
N ASN A 180 10.65 -0.35 8.06
CA ASN A 180 10.87 -0.30 9.52
C ASN A 180 9.68 0.35 10.21
N PRO A 181 9.46 0.04 11.51
CA PRO A 181 8.45 0.70 12.31
C PRO A 181 8.53 2.23 12.20
N GLY A 182 7.37 2.87 12.10
CA GLY A 182 7.25 4.32 11.95
C GLY A 182 7.47 4.86 10.54
N ALA A 183 8.08 4.11 9.63
CA ALA A 183 8.27 4.52 8.23
C ALA A 183 6.97 4.57 7.41
N PRO A 184 6.01 3.63 7.58
CA PRO A 184 4.76 3.66 6.83
C PRO A 184 4.04 5.00 6.93
N GLY A 185 3.55 5.50 5.80
CA GLY A 185 2.93 6.83 5.71
C GLY A 185 3.91 8.00 5.50
N GLY A 186 5.22 7.73 5.45
CA GLY A 186 6.23 8.74 5.18
C GLY A 186 6.27 9.20 3.72
N ALA A 187 6.88 10.37 3.47
CA ALA A 187 7.00 10.97 2.14
C ALA A 187 8.15 10.37 1.35
N VAL A 188 7.95 10.19 0.06
CA VAL A 188 9.03 10.05 -0.93
C VAL A 188 8.98 11.26 -1.85
N VAL A 189 10.04 12.06 -1.84
CA VAL A 189 10.13 13.28 -2.63
C VAL A 189 11.30 13.21 -3.61
N ASP A 190 11.21 13.98 -4.70
CA ASP A 190 12.31 14.16 -5.63
C ASP A 190 13.32 15.21 -5.13
N SER A 191 14.34 15.51 -5.93
CA SER A 191 15.37 16.52 -5.62
C SER A 191 14.83 17.96 -5.49
N GLN A 192 13.60 18.20 -5.93
CA GLN A 192 12.92 19.49 -5.85
C GLN A 192 11.93 19.56 -4.68
N GLY A 193 11.78 18.46 -3.90
CA GLY A 193 10.84 18.37 -2.80
C GLY A 193 9.38 18.11 -3.21
N ARG A 194 9.15 17.76 -4.47
CA ARG A 194 7.82 17.35 -4.94
C ARG A 194 7.53 15.94 -4.46
N LEU A 195 6.32 15.71 -3.98
CA LEU A 195 5.87 14.38 -3.56
C LEU A 195 5.74 13.47 -4.78
N ILE A 196 6.46 12.36 -4.79
CA ILE A 196 6.34 11.34 -5.83
C ILE A 196 5.63 10.08 -5.33
N GLY A 197 5.59 9.88 -4.01
CA GLY A 197 4.89 8.75 -3.41
C GLY A 197 4.90 8.77 -1.89
N MET A 198 4.20 7.81 -1.30
CA MET A 198 4.14 7.58 0.14
C MET A 198 4.66 6.18 0.47
N LEU A 199 5.48 6.08 1.50
CA LEU A 199 6.02 4.81 1.99
C LEU A 199 4.89 3.87 2.42
N GLY A 200 4.94 2.66 1.90
CA GLY A 200 3.97 1.61 2.22
C GLY A 200 4.27 0.90 3.53
N LYS A 201 3.45 -0.09 3.84
CA LYS A 201 3.58 -0.93 5.04
C LYS A 201 4.73 -1.92 4.92
N GLU A 202 5.08 -2.56 6.01
CA GLU A 202 6.09 -3.62 6.07
C GLU A 202 5.54 -4.90 5.44
N LEU A 203 5.89 -5.15 4.19
CA LEU A 203 5.47 -6.29 3.41
C LEU A 203 6.67 -7.10 2.91
N ARG A 204 6.43 -8.38 2.62
CA ARG A 204 7.38 -9.26 1.94
C ARG A 204 6.87 -9.62 0.55
N ALA A 205 7.77 -9.62 -0.42
CA ALA A 205 7.46 -10.12 -1.76
C ALA A 205 6.95 -11.55 -1.68
N THR A 206 5.82 -11.84 -2.35
CA THR A 206 5.18 -13.16 -2.30
C THR A 206 6.10 -14.27 -2.82
N ALA A 207 6.79 -14.01 -3.93
CA ALA A 207 7.65 -15.01 -4.58
C ALA A 207 8.95 -15.29 -3.81
N SER A 208 9.63 -14.24 -3.26
CA SER A 208 10.96 -14.38 -2.68
C SER A 208 10.99 -14.33 -1.15
N GLY A 209 9.93 -13.82 -0.51
CA GLY A 209 9.88 -13.59 0.92
C GLY A 209 10.78 -12.43 1.40
N ILE A 210 11.41 -11.68 0.49
CA ILE A 210 12.28 -10.54 0.81
C ILE A 210 11.41 -9.36 1.27
N TRP A 211 11.86 -8.63 2.28
CA TRP A 211 11.25 -7.39 2.71
C TRP A 211 11.31 -6.33 1.61
N LEU A 212 10.19 -5.71 1.33
CA LEU A 212 10.08 -4.67 0.30
C LEU A 212 10.30 -3.29 0.90
N ASN A 213 11.12 -2.49 0.24
CA ASN A 213 11.18 -1.05 0.41
C ASN A 213 10.40 -0.45 -0.76
N TYR A 214 9.20 0.04 -0.52
CA TYR A 214 8.33 0.50 -1.59
C TYR A 214 7.51 1.74 -1.21
N ALA A 215 7.03 2.42 -2.24
CA ALA A 215 6.14 3.56 -2.09
C ALA A 215 4.98 3.49 -3.09
N LEU A 216 3.80 3.88 -2.65
CA LEU A 216 2.65 4.10 -3.54
C LEU A 216 2.86 5.40 -4.32
N PRO A 217 2.67 5.41 -5.66
CA PRO A 217 2.82 6.62 -6.47
C PRO A 217 1.83 7.73 -6.09
N ALA A 218 2.24 8.99 -6.23
CA ALA A 218 1.42 10.15 -5.90
C ALA A 218 0.05 10.15 -6.62
N ALA A 219 -0.02 9.63 -7.85
CA ALA A 219 -1.28 9.49 -8.56
C ALA A 219 -2.28 8.52 -7.89
N GLU A 220 -1.79 7.47 -7.23
CA GLU A 220 -2.64 6.57 -6.42
C GLU A 220 -3.08 7.23 -5.13
N LEU A 221 -2.21 8.05 -4.53
CA LEU A 221 -2.52 8.82 -3.32
C LEU A 221 -3.63 9.84 -3.59
N ASP A 222 -3.53 10.59 -4.69
CA ASP A 222 -4.54 11.57 -5.11
C ASP A 222 -5.90 10.92 -5.34
N ARG A 223 -5.92 9.77 -6.06
CA ARG A 223 -7.14 8.98 -6.24
C ARG A 223 -7.73 8.52 -4.90
N GLY A 224 -6.90 7.94 -4.03
CA GLY A 224 -7.34 7.44 -2.73
C GLY A 224 -7.92 8.52 -1.83
N VAL A 225 -7.28 9.70 -1.77
CA VAL A 225 -7.81 10.83 -0.98
C VAL A 225 -9.16 11.30 -1.52
N ARG A 226 -9.31 11.44 -2.84
CA ARG A 226 -10.60 11.82 -3.45
C ARG A 226 -11.69 10.79 -3.19
N ASP A 227 -11.38 9.50 -3.36
CA ASP A 227 -12.32 8.40 -3.11
C ASP A 227 -12.79 8.40 -1.64
N ILE A 228 -11.85 8.57 -0.69
CA ILE A 228 -12.17 8.64 0.76
C ILE A 228 -13.04 9.84 1.07
N LEU A 229 -12.65 11.05 0.63
CA LEU A 229 -13.37 12.28 0.97
C LEU A 229 -14.74 12.38 0.29
N SER A 230 -14.93 11.75 -0.87
CA SER A 230 -16.24 11.67 -1.53
C SER A 230 -17.12 10.53 -1.04
N GLY A 231 -16.62 9.65 -0.16
CA GLY A 231 -17.34 8.47 0.30
C GLY A 231 -17.54 7.39 -0.78
N THR A 232 -16.75 7.45 -1.86
CA THR A 232 -16.82 6.51 -2.99
C THR A 232 -15.73 5.44 -2.92
N THR A 233 -15.14 5.23 -1.75
CA THR A 233 -14.09 4.23 -1.56
C THR A 233 -14.59 2.87 -2.03
N PRO A 234 -13.96 2.23 -3.04
CA PRO A 234 -14.37 0.92 -3.46
C PRO A 234 -14.25 -0.05 -2.29
N PRO A 235 -15.24 -0.89 -2.02
CA PRO A 235 -15.07 -1.95 -1.05
C PRO A 235 -13.83 -2.76 -1.44
N ILE A 236 -13.12 -3.30 -0.44
CA ILE A 236 -12.16 -4.36 -0.73
C ILE A 236 -12.97 -5.37 -1.54
N ALA A 237 -12.42 -5.86 -2.65
CA ALA A 237 -12.97 -7.03 -3.34
C ALA A 237 -12.83 -8.28 -2.42
N ALA A 238 -13.06 -8.09 -1.14
CA ALA A 238 -12.85 -9.03 -0.06
C ALA A 238 -14.11 -9.72 0.38
N ASP A 239 -15.27 -9.27 -0.05
CA ASP A 239 -16.53 -9.87 0.38
C ASP A 239 -17.39 -10.33 -0.80
N ALA A 240 -16.76 -11.04 -1.75
CA ALA A 240 -17.54 -12.13 -2.31
C ALA A 240 -17.93 -13.03 -1.11
N PRO A 241 -19.23 -13.33 -0.91
CA PRO A 241 -19.63 -14.19 0.18
C PRO A 241 -18.79 -15.47 0.13
N PRO A 242 -18.32 -15.99 1.29
CA PRO A 242 -17.49 -17.18 1.31
C PRO A 242 -18.22 -18.30 0.55
N PHE A 243 -17.51 -18.90 -0.40
CA PHE A 243 -18.06 -19.97 -1.20
C PHE A 243 -17.96 -21.29 -0.42
N ASP A 244 -19.07 -21.98 -0.24
CA ASP A 244 -19.05 -23.28 0.45
C ASP A 244 -18.21 -24.29 -0.37
N ALA A 245 -17.05 -24.66 0.17
CA ALA A 245 -16.12 -25.60 -0.45
C ALA A 245 -16.77 -26.97 -0.74
N ARG A 246 -17.85 -27.34 -0.01
CA ARG A 246 -18.63 -28.55 -0.25
C ARG A 246 -19.28 -28.60 -1.63
N LEU A 247 -19.53 -27.44 -2.25
CA LEU A 247 -20.04 -27.39 -3.63
C LEU A 247 -19.03 -27.92 -4.65
N CYS A 248 -17.73 -27.86 -4.33
CA CYS A 248 -16.67 -28.55 -5.07
C CYS A 248 -16.40 -29.97 -4.56
N GLY A 249 -17.07 -30.39 -3.49
CA GLY A 249 -16.89 -31.69 -2.87
C GLY A 249 -15.82 -31.75 -1.79
N LEU A 250 -15.35 -30.60 -1.29
CA LEU A 250 -14.34 -30.52 -0.24
C LEU A 250 -15.02 -30.34 1.11
N VAL A 251 -14.75 -31.26 2.04
CA VAL A 251 -15.06 -31.08 3.45
C VAL A 251 -13.75 -30.73 4.14
N LEU A 252 -13.63 -29.49 4.61
CA LEU A 252 -12.44 -29.00 5.29
C LEU A 252 -12.62 -29.11 6.80
N VAL A 253 -11.51 -29.41 7.50
CA VAL A 253 -11.47 -29.40 8.97
C VAL A 253 -11.95 -28.03 9.48
N PRO A 254 -12.85 -27.99 10.48
CA PRO A 254 -13.35 -26.75 11.06
C PRO A 254 -12.22 -25.89 11.66
N ASP A 255 -12.33 -24.58 11.53
CA ASP A 255 -11.41 -23.62 12.19
C ASP A 255 -11.69 -23.63 13.72
N LEU A 256 -11.05 -24.54 14.45
CA LEU A 256 -11.17 -24.64 15.91
C LEU A 256 -10.29 -23.60 16.63
N LEU A 257 -9.26 -23.11 15.96
CA LEU A 257 -8.31 -22.09 16.43
C LEU A 257 -8.05 -21.10 15.27
N ASP A 258 -7.63 -19.88 15.60
CA ASP A 258 -7.31 -18.81 14.62
C ASP A 258 -6.29 -19.22 13.54
N LYS A 259 -5.63 -20.36 13.71
CA LYS A 259 -4.58 -20.88 12.81
C LYS A 259 -4.74 -22.37 12.51
N THR A 260 -5.97 -22.90 12.51
CA THR A 260 -6.18 -24.28 12.04
C THR A 260 -5.85 -24.37 10.55
N PRO A 261 -4.83 -25.16 10.14
CA PRO A 261 -4.50 -25.32 8.73
C PRO A 261 -5.65 -25.99 7.96
N PRO A 262 -5.90 -25.64 6.71
CA PRO A 262 -7.03 -26.13 5.93
C PRO A 262 -6.79 -27.54 5.38
N PHE A 263 -6.80 -28.52 6.25
CA PHE A 263 -6.76 -29.93 5.86
C PHE A 263 -8.10 -30.35 5.28
N ILE A 264 -8.07 -31.22 4.27
CA ILE A 264 -9.24 -31.89 3.76
C ILE A 264 -9.60 -33.02 4.72
N GLU A 265 -10.74 -32.91 5.40
CA GLU A 265 -11.28 -33.95 6.28
C GLU A 265 -11.87 -35.10 5.46
N ALA A 266 -12.60 -34.78 4.38
CA ALA A 266 -13.19 -35.73 3.45
C ALA A 266 -13.41 -35.14 2.07
N VAL A 267 -13.41 -36.01 1.05
CA VAL A 267 -13.79 -35.68 -0.32
C VAL A 267 -15.10 -36.36 -0.67
N LEU A 268 -16.09 -35.60 -1.11
CA LEU A 268 -17.40 -36.14 -1.43
C LEU A 268 -17.34 -37.01 -2.69
N PRO A 269 -17.86 -38.24 -2.69
CA PRO A 269 -17.85 -39.13 -3.84
C PRO A 269 -18.56 -38.51 -5.05
N GLY A 270 -18.01 -38.67 -6.26
CA GLY A 270 -18.56 -38.17 -7.49
C GLY A 270 -18.46 -36.65 -7.69
N SER A 271 -17.76 -35.96 -6.80
CA SER A 271 -17.53 -34.50 -6.89
C SER A 271 -16.39 -34.16 -7.84
N SER A 272 -16.25 -32.86 -8.15
CA SER A 272 -15.11 -32.33 -8.90
C SER A 272 -13.78 -32.53 -8.15
N ALA A 273 -13.78 -32.41 -6.82
CA ALA A 273 -12.64 -32.71 -5.97
C ALA A 273 -12.19 -34.17 -6.07
N ALA A 274 -13.15 -35.12 -6.04
CA ALA A 274 -12.86 -36.54 -6.21
C ALA A 274 -12.31 -36.83 -7.61
N THR A 275 -12.88 -36.23 -8.65
CA THR A 275 -12.41 -36.37 -10.04
C THR A 275 -11.00 -35.81 -10.22
N ALA A 276 -10.68 -34.71 -9.53
CA ALA A 276 -9.33 -34.11 -9.52
C ALA A 276 -8.31 -34.89 -8.70
N GLY A 277 -8.71 -35.98 -8.04
CA GLY A 277 -7.82 -36.86 -7.27
C GLY A 277 -7.39 -36.27 -5.91
N LEU A 278 -8.20 -35.38 -5.33
CA LEU A 278 -7.98 -34.92 -3.94
C LEU A 278 -8.36 -36.03 -2.96
N GLU A 279 -7.66 -36.07 -1.83
CA GLU A 279 -7.80 -37.09 -0.80
C GLU A 279 -7.96 -36.47 0.59
N ALA A 280 -8.46 -37.23 1.55
CA ALA A 280 -8.42 -36.84 2.94
C ALA A 280 -6.96 -36.66 3.40
N ASP A 281 -6.73 -35.80 4.37
CA ASP A 281 -5.41 -35.39 4.90
C ASP A 281 -4.55 -34.55 3.93
N ASP A 282 -5.03 -34.19 2.74
CA ASP A 282 -4.39 -33.19 1.93
C ASP A 282 -4.44 -31.82 2.62
N LEU A 283 -3.31 -31.13 2.71
CA LEU A 283 -3.24 -29.76 3.20
C LEU A 283 -3.37 -28.78 2.03
N VAL A 284 -4.45 -28.03 1.95
CA VAL A 284 -4.62 -26.99 0.93
C VAL A 284 -3.70 -25.83 1.24
N ILE A 285 -2.80 -25.46 0.32
CA ILE A 285 -1.84 -24.36 0.48
C ILE A 285 -2.11 -23.19 -0.46
N ALA A 286 -2.83 -23.42 -1.57
CA ALA A 286 -3.22 -22.33 -2.48
C ALA A 286 -4.52 -22.66 -3.22
N VAL A 287 -5.29 -21.60 -3.58
CA VAL A 287 -6.46 -21.61 -4.45
C VAL A 287 -6.18 -20.65 -5.60
N ALA A 288 -6.25 -21.11 -6.85
CA ALA A 288 -5.95 -20.32 -8.04
C ALA A 288 -4.61 -19.55 -7.93
N GLY A 289 -3.58 -20.20 -7.37
CA GLY A 289 -2.26 -19.61 -7.15
C GLY A 289 -2.14 -18.69 -5.94
N ARG A 290 -3.22 -18.42 -5.20
CA ARG A 290 -3.21 -17.59 -3.99
C ARG A 290 -3.05 -18.45 -2.74
N ALA A 291 -2.04 -18.15 -1.94
CA ALA A 291 -1.75 -18.88 -0.71
C ALA A 291 -2.89 -18.77 0.30
N VAL A 292 -3.25 -19.90 0.94
CA VAL A 292 -4.28 -19.98 1.97
C VAL A 292 -3.72 -20.64 3.23
N ALA A 293 -4.20 -20.19 4.40
CA ALA A 293 -3.70 -20.67 5.70
C ALA A 293 -4.83 -21.14 6.64
N SER A 294 -6.10 -21.06 6.24
CA SER A 294 -7.25 -21.49 7.02
C SER A 294 -8.40 -21.88 6.09
N ARG A 295 -9.38 -22.61 6.63
CA ARG A 295 -10.63 -22.92 5.92
C ARG A 295 -11.31 -21.67 5.40
N ALA A 296 -11.47 -20.66 6.26
CA ALA A 296 -12.08 -19.38 5.87
C ALA A 296 -11.33 -18.69 4.71
N ALA A 297 -10.00 -18.85 4.64
CA ALA A 297 -9.20 -18.36 3.52
C ALA A 297 -9.49 -19.15 2.24
N VAL A 298 -9.61 -20.47 2.28
CA VAL A 298 -9.98 -21.30 1.12
C VAL A 298 -11.36 -20.89 0.59
N GLU A 299 -12.37 -20.82 1.46
CA GLU A 299 -13.74 -20.47 1.10
C GLU A 299 -13.84 -19.04 0.52
N ARG A 300 -13.05 -18.11 1.04
CA ARG A 300 -12.96 -16.73 0.52
C ARG A 300 -12.31 -16.69 -0.86
N GLU A 301 -11.19 -17.39 -1.07
CA GLU A 301 -10.53 -17.40 -2.38
C GLU A 301 -11.37 -18.12 -3.43
N LEU A 302 -12.08 -19.19 -3.08
CA LEU A 302 -13.08 -19.81 -3.95
C LEU A 302 -14.22 -18.84 -4.29
N GLY A 303 -14.64 -18.01 -3.33
CA GLY A 303 -15.66 -16.99 -3.52
C GLY A 303 -15.27 -15.88 -4.50
N ARG A 304 -13.97 -15.59 -4.65
CA ARG A 304 -13.45 -14.59 -5.60
C ARG A 304 -13.51 -15.02 -7.05
N LEU A 305 -13.52 -16.33 -7.31
CA LEU A 305 -13.69 -16.86 -8.65
C LEU A 305 -15.13 -16.63 -9.10
N ALA A 306 -15.35 -16.29 -10.37
CA ALA A 306 -16.69 -16.26 -10.94
C ALA A 306 -17.22 -17.69 -11.18
N ALA A 307 -18.52 -17.85 -11.28
CA ALA A 307 -19.10 -19.13 -11.73
C ALA A 307 -18.58 -19.46 -13.13
N GLY A 308 -18.03 -20.68 -13.29
CA GLY A 308 -17.41 -21.10 -14.55
C GLY A 308 -15.89 -20.89 -14.62
N ASP A 309 -15.28 -20.11 -13.72
CA ASP A 309 -13.83 -19.97 -13.67
C ASP A 309 -13.15 -21.29 -13.24
N PRO A 310 -11.94 -21.62 -13.75
CA PRO A 310 -11.23 -22.83 -13.39
C PRO A 310 -10.79 -22.80 -11.92
N VAL A 311 -11.16 -23.82 -11.16
CA VAL A 311 -10.73 -24.01 -9.77
C VAL A 311 -9.47 -24.86 -9.75
N ARG A 312 -8.33 -24.26 -9.42
CA ARG A 312 -7.05 -24.96 -9.24
C ARG A 312 -6.63 -24.89 -7.78
N LEU A 313 -6.30 -26.03 -7.22
CA LEU A 313 -5.79 -26.13 -5.86
C LEU A 313 -4.36 -26.67 -5.87
N SER A 314 -3.51 -26.05 -5.04
CA SER A 314 -2.22 -26.64 -4.69
C SER A 314 -2.35 -27.24 -3.28
N VAL A 315 -2.02 -28.51 -3.13
CA VAL A 315 -2.08 -29.21 -1.84
C VAL A 315 -0.73 -29.86 -1.51
N ILE A 316 -0.47 -30.06 -0.23
CA ILE A 316 0.64 -30.89 0.23
C ILE A 316 0.08 -32.28 0.60
N ARG A 317 0.62 -33.31 -0.06
CA ARG A 317 0.35 -34.72 0.20
C ARG A 317 1.67 -35.47 0.39
N GLY A 318 1.85 -36.09 1.54
CA GLY A 318 3.09 -36.83 1.82
C GLY A 318 4.37 -36.01 1.66
N GLY A 319 4.32 -34.72 1.98
CA GLY A 319 5.45 -33.78 1.88
C GLY A 319 5.74 -33.28 0.46
N ARG A 320 4.88 -33.56 -0.53
CA ARG A 320 5.01 -33.09 -1.93
C ARG A 320 3.86 -32.15 -2.28
N ILE A 321 4.14 -31.15 -3.09
CA ILE A 321 3.10 -30.28 -3.65
C ILE A 321 2.46 -31.00 -4.83
N VAL A 322 1.13 -31.09 -4.82
CA VAL A 322 0.31 -31.65 -5.89
C VAL A 322 -0.65 -30.56 -6.38
N GLU A 323 -0.69 -30.34 -7.70
CA GLU A 323 -1.62 -29.43 -8.34
C GLU A 323 -2.85 -30.21 -8.82
N CYS A 324 -4.05 -29.75 -8.42
CA CYS A 324 -5.31 -30.39 -8.75
C CYS A 324 -6.22 -29.36 -9.46
N ASP A 325 -6.71 -29.73 -10.65
CA ASP A 325 -7.69 -28.94 -11.40
C ASP A 325 -9.09 -29.54 -11.19
N LEU A 326 -9.95 -28.84 -10.48
CA LEU A 326 -11.31 -29.26 -10.18
C LEU A 326 -12.31 -28.91 -11.31
N GLY A 327 -11.83 -28.30 -12.40
CA GLY A 327 -12.69 -27.79 -13.45
C GLY A 327 -13.38 -26.47 -13.07
N PRO A 328 -14.52 -26.17 -13.73
CA PRO A 328 -15.21 -24.89 -13.54
C PRO A 328 -15.86 -24.79 -12.15
N ARG A 329 -15.74 -23.60 -11.51
CA ARG A 329 -16.41 -23.30 -10.26
C ARG A 329 -17.92 -23.44 -10.41
N PRO A 330 -18.63 -24.23 -9.59
CA PRO A 330 -20.08 -24.33 -9.61
C PRO A 330 -20.73 -22.98 -9.28
N ALA A 331 -21.93 -22.74 -9.81
CA ALA A 331 -22.73 -21.63 -9.34
C ALA A 331 -23.11 -21.81 -7.87
N ALA A 332 -23.06 -20.75 -7.07
CA ALA A 332 -23.61 -20.80 -5.72
C ALA A 332 -25.11 -21.09 -5.84
N LYS A 333 -25.59 -22.15 -5.17
CA LYS A 333 -27.04 -22.35 -5.05
C LYS A 333 -27.59 -21.23 -4.19
N GLU A 334 -28.58 -20.49 -4.68
CA GLU A 334 -29.35 -19.57 -3.84
C GLU A 334 -29.84 -20.35 -2.61
N GLN A 335 -29.37 -19.96 -1.44
CA GLN A 335 -29.94 -20.47 -0.20
C GLN A 335 -31.37 -19.91 -0.10
N PRO A 336 -32.40 -20.72 0.11
CA PRO A 336 -33.72 -20.19 0.40
C PRO A 336 -33.59 -19.35 1.70
N THR A 337 -33.98 -18.10 1.62
CA THR A 337 -34.08 -17.17 2.74
C THR A 337 -34.99 -17.81 3.81
N PRO A 338 -34.59 -17.78 5.11
CA PRO A 338 -35.37 -18.35 6.19
C PRO A 338 -36.72 -17.66 6.40
#